data_38b960484ed25cc7250f7f9e595a8a87
#
_entry.id   38b960484ed25cc7250f7f9e595a8a87
#
_cell.length_a   1.000
_cell.length_b   1.000
_cell.length_c   1.000
_cell.angle_alpha   90.00
_cell.angle_beta   90.00
_cell.angle_gamma   90.00
#
_symmetry.space_group_name_H-M   'P 1'
#
loop_
_entity.id
_entity.type
_entity.pdbx_description
1 polymer ?
#
loop_
_entity_poly.entity_id
_entity_poly.type
_entity_poly.pdbx_seq_one_letter_code
_entity_poly.pdbx_strand_id
1 'polypeptide(L)'
;MLAADTMVVGPSGPMGKPHNADRAHSMLTELRGRRHTVLTGVCALRTDSDCVALGVSRSAVKMRSFSDEEITRYVASGEPLDRAGGYAIQGGGGDLVEAVGGRVDTVIGLDVRLALQLLTDVGYPDPLPRPSDVSLTQPRVRRPLTPMRAPSRV
;
A
#
# COMPACT_ATOMS: atom_id res chain seq x y z
N MET A 1 -17.15 13.97 -4.75
CA MET A 1 -17.00 12.50 -4.62
C MET A 1 -15.58 12.14 -4.99
N LEU A 2 -14.95 11.22 -4.25
CA LEU A 2 -13.63 10.66 -4.56
C LEU A 2 -13.77 9.13 -4.67
N ALA A 3 -13.17 8.53 -5.71
CA ALA A 3 -13.10 7.09 -5.90
C ALA A 3 -11.69 6.68 -6.30
N ALA A 4 -11.27 5.49 -5.89
CA ALA A 4 -10.00 4.91 -6.30
C ALA A 4 -10.16 3.40 -6.48
N ASP A 5 -9.37 2.82 -7.40
CA ASP A 5 -9.26 1.39 -7.60
C ASP A 5 -7.82 1.01 -7.92
N THR A 6 -7.40 -0.17 -7.48
CA THR A 6 -6.01 -0.61 -7.55
C THR A 6 -5.88 -1.92 -8.31
N MET A 7 -4.91 -1.97 -9.20
CA MET A 7 -4.56 -3.12 -10.01
C MET A 7 -3.10 -3.51 -9.78
N VAL A 8 -2.86 -4.79 -9.59
CA VAL A 8 -1.51 -5.38 -9.60
C VAL A 8 -1.23 -5.94 -10.99
N VAL A 9 -0.07 -5.60 -11.55
CA VAL A 9 0.39 -6.13 -12.85
C VAL A 9 1.64 -6.96 -12.61
N GLY A 10 1.47 -8.27 -12.59
CA GLY A 10 2.54 -9.25 -12.45
C GLY A 10 3.24 -9.56 -13.78
N PRO A 11 4.18 -10.52 -13.76
CA PRO A 11 4.92 -10.94 -14.96
C PRO A 11 4.02 -11.44 -16.10
N SER A 12 2.92 -12.13 -15.75
CA SER A 12 1.97 -12.67 -16.74
C SER A 12 0.82 -11.72 -17.07
N GLY A 13 0.78 -10.53 -16.51
CA GLY A 13 -0.26 -9.52 -16.75
C GLY A 13 -1.04 -9.10 -15.50
N PRO A 14 -2.24 -8.52 -15.69
CA PRO A 14 -3.07 -8.06 -14.58
C PRO A 14 -3.49 -9.19 -13.63
N MET A 15 -3.38 -8.93 -12.34
CA MET A 15 -3.74 -9.84 -11.26
C MET A 15 -4.90 -9.24 -10.45
N GLY A 16 -6.06 -9.87 -10.53
CA GLY A 16 -7.21 -9.55 -9.69
C GLY A 16 -7.09 -10.14 -8.28
N LYS A 17 -8.23 -10.23 -7.58
CA LYS A 17 -8.34 -10.93 -6.31
C LYS A 17 -8.36 -12.44 -6.54
N PRO A 18 -7.68 -13.26 -5.74
CA PRO A 18 -7.60 -14.71 -5.93
C PRO A 18 -8.91 -15.45 -5.63
N HIS A 19 -9.72 -14.96 -4.69
CA HIS A 19 -10.99 -15.55 -4.23
C HIS A 19 -10.90 -16.95 -3.59
N ASN A 20 -9.80 -17.68 -3.76
CA ASN A 20 -9.54 -18.97 -3.11
C ASN A 20 -8.05 -19.17 -2.83
N ALA A 21 -7.75 -20.17 -1.98
CA ALA A 21 -6.40 -20.45 -1.50
C ALA A 21 -5.43 -20.86 -2.62
N ASP A 22 -5.87 -21.73 -3.55
CA ASP A 22 -5.03 -22.23 -4.64
C ASP A 22 -4.59 -21.09 -5.58
N ARG A 23 -5.52 -20.19 -5.88
CA ARG A 23 -5.23 -19.03 -6.71
C ARG A 23 -4.32 -18.04 -6.00
N ALA A 24 -4.51 -17.82 -4.69
CA ALA A 24 -3.63 -16.98 -3.87
C ALA A 24 -2.22 -17.55 -3.84
N HIS A 25 -2.07 -18.86 -3.61
CA HIS A 25 -0.78 -19.55 -3.65
C HIS A 25 -0.07 -19.39 -5.01
N SER A 26 -0.81 -19.61 -6.10
CA SER A 26 -0.30 -19.45 -7.47
C SER A 26 0.18 -18.03 -7.75
N MET A 27 -0.60 -16.99 -7.38
CA MET A 27 -0.23 -15.58 -7.54
C MET A 27 1.04 -15.22 -6.77
N LEU A 28 1.12 -15.63 -5.49
CA LEU A 28 2.29 -15.37 -4.67
C LEU A 28 3.55 -16.08 -5.18
N THR A 29 3.39 -17.32 -5.68
CA THR A 29 4.48 -18.05 -6.33
C THR A 29 5.00 -17.31 -7.59
N GLU A 30 4.09 -16.76 -8.38
CA GLU A 30 4.45 -15.95 -9.55
C GLU A 30 5.21 -14.67 -9.19
N LEU A 31 4.81 -14.02 -8.08
CA LEU A 31 5.42 -12.76 -7.63
C LEU A 31 6.73 -12.95 -6.86
N ARG A 32 6.96 -14.11 -6.25
CA ARG A 32 8.12 -14.44 -5.42
C ARG A 32 9.44 -14.07 -6.08
N GLY A 33 10.27 -13.28 -5.39
CA GLY A 33 11.58 -12.85 -5.85
C GLY A 33 11.56 -11.91 -7.05
N ARG A 34 10.39 -11.44 -7.51
CA ARG A 34 10.24 -10.63 -8.72
C ARG A 34 9.76 -9.22 -8.43
N ARG A 35 9.91 -8.37 -9.44
CA ARG A 35 9.31 -7.04 -9.46
C ARG A 35 7.99 -7.10 -10.20
N HIS A 36 7.03 -6.33 -9.70
CA HIS A 36 5.75 -6.10 -10.35
C HIS A 36 5.33 -4.64 -10.21
N THR A 37 4.28 -4.23 -10.90
CA THR A 37 3.76 -2.88 -10.87
C THR A 37 2.41 -2.86 -10.16
N VAL A 38 2.20 -1.85 -9.32
CA VAL A 38 0.90 -1.51 -8.77
C VAL A 38 0.45 -0.19 -9.38
N LEU A 39 -0.77 -0.18 -9.91
CA LEU A 39 -1.42 0.98 -10.49
C LEU A 39 -2.64 1.32 -9.64
N THR A 40 -2.78 2.58 -9.25
CA THR A 40 -3.99 3.08 -8.57
C THR A 40 -4.58 4.22 -9.39
N GLY A 41 -5.76 3.97 -9.96
CA GLY A 41 -6.58 4.98 -10.58
C GLY A 41 -7.34 5.77 -9.52
N VAL A 42 -7.41 7.09 -9.68
CA VAL A 42 -8.13 7.99 -8.79
C VAL A 42 -9.05 8.88 -9.63
N CYS A 43 -10.28 9.04 -9.18
CA CYS A 43 -11.28 9.91 -9.77
C CYS A 43 -11.81 10.90 -8.73
N ALA A 44 -11.78 12.18 -9.03
CA ALA A 44 -12.49 13.21 -8.29
C ALA A 44 -13.65 13.74 -9.14
N LEU A 45 -14.84 13.78 -8.56
CA LEU A 45 -16.07 14.30 -9.18
C LEU A 45 -16.65 15.38 -8.29
N ARG A 46 -16.93 16.54 -8.89
CA ARG A 46 -17.70 17.60 -8.30
C ARG A 46 -19.14 17.54 -8.82
N THR A 47 -20.08 17.21 -7.95
CA THR A 47 -21.46 16.86 -8.34
C THR A 47 -22.36 18.07 -8.64
N ASP A 48 -21.97 19.26 -8.22
CA ASP A 48 -22.72 20.51 -8.46
C ASP A 48 -22.37 21.18 -9.82
N SER A 49 -21.31 20.72 -10.48
CA SER A 49 -20.84 21.28 -11.76
C SER A 49 -20.44 20.20 -12.78
N ASP A 50 -20.68 18.92 -12.48
CA ASP A 50 -20.29 17.75 -13.29
C ASP A 50 -18.82 17.76 -13.72
N CYS A 51 -17.96 18.44 -12.92
CA CYS A 51 -16.54 18.50 -13.20
C CYS A 51 -15.85 17.23 -12.71
N VAL A 52 -15.09 16.57 -13.61
CA VAL A 52 -14.38 15.30 -13.34
C VAL A 52 -12.90 15.48 -13.61
N ALA A 53 -12.08 15.02 -12.67
CA ALA A 53 -10.63 14.88 -12.84
C ALA A 53 -10.21 13.42 -12.58
N LEU A 54 -9.35 12.90 -13.44
CA LEU A 54 -8.87 11.52 -13.41
C LEU A 54 -7.35 11.49 -13.39
N GLY A 55 -6.78 10.54 -12.67
CA GLY A 55 -5.34 10.31 -12.67
C GLY A 55 -4.99 8.87 -12.32
N VAL A 56 -3.78 8.45 -12.66
CA VAL A 56 -3.23 7.13 -12.35
C VAL A 56 -1.87 7.31 -11.69
N SER A 57 -1.72 6.72 -10.54
CA SER A 57 -0.44 6.59 -9.83
C SER A 57 0.16 5.21 -10.06
N ARG A 58 1.50 5.14 -10.09
CA ARG A 58 2.24 3.91 -10.34
C ARG A 58 3.35 3.74 -9.31
N SER A 59 3.46 2.52 -8.76
CA SER A 59 4.58 2.10 -7.92
C SER A 59 5.09 0.74 -8.33
N ALA A 60 6.40 0.53 -8.21
CA ALA A 60 7.03 -0.77 -8.41
C ALA A 60 7.21 -1.43 -7.05
N VAL A 61 6.84 -2.70 -6.93
CA VAL A 61 7.06 -3.50 -5.73
C VAL A 61 8.02 -4.64 -6.06
N LYS A 62 9.03 -4.82 -5.21
CA LYS A 62 9.94 -5.97 -5.25
C LYS A 62 9.56 -6.91 -4.13
N MET A 63 9.20 -8.14 -4.49
CA MET A 63 9.01 -9.20 -3.50
C MET A 63 10.35 -9.84 -3.15
N ARG A 64 10.54 -10.21 -1.87
CA ARG A 64 11.68 -11.04 -1.48
C ARG A 64 11.49 -12.49 -1.93
N SER A 65 12.55 -13.27 -1.88
CA SER A 65 12.44 -14.72 -1.96
C SER A 65 11.88 -15.26 -0.65
N PHE A 66 10.75 -15.95 -0.72
CA PHE A 66 10.09 -16.61 0.41
C PHE A 66 9.77 -18.06 0.04
N SER A 67 9.61 -18.93 1.04
CA SER A 67 9.39 -20.36 0.83
C SER A 67 7.91 -20.70 0.56
N ASP A 68 7.64 -21.93 0.14
CA ASP A 68 6.26 -22.42 -0.04
C ASP A 68 5.53 -22.52 1.30
N GLU A 69 6.25 -22.79 2.40
CA GLU A 69 5.69 -22.80 3.75
C GLU A 69 5.27 -21.39 4.20
N GLU A 70 6.02 -20.36 3.82
CA GLU A 70 5.65 -18.96 4.08
C GLU A 70 4.39 -18.58 3.30
N ILE A 71 4.29 -18.96 2.02
CA ILE A 71 3.08 -18.77 1.21
C ILE A 71 1.89 -19.47 1.88
N THR A 72 2.05 -20.76 2.21
CA THR A 72 0.98 -21.56 2.81
C THR A 72 0.49 -20.96 4.12
N ARG A 73 1.42 -20.51 4.99
CA ARG A 73 1.09 -19.85 6.26
C ARG A 73 0.33 -18.53 6.02
N TYR A 74 0.79 -17.72 5.08
CA TYR A 74 0.15 -16.45 4.77
C TYR A 74 -1.24 -16.67 4.14
N VAL A 75 -1.39 -17.63 3.23
CA VAL A 75 -2.68 -17.96 2.62
C VAL A 75 -3.67 -18.48 3.67
N ALA A 76 -3.20 -19.27 4.65
CA ALA A 76 -4.04 -19.78 5.73
C ALA A 76 -4.60 -18.66 6.64
N SER A 77 -4.02 -17.47 6.66
CA SER A 77 -4.58 -16.31 7.38
C SER A 77 -5.87 -15.78 6.77
N GLY A 78 -6.17 -16.12 5.51
CA GLY A 78 -7.32 -15.61 4.76
C GLY A 78 -7.11 -14.18 4.20
N GLU A 79 -6.11 -13.44 4.66
CA GLU A 79 -5.84 -12.06 4.23
C GLU A 79 -5.66 -11.91 2.71
N PRO A 80 -4.97 -12.83 1.99
CA PRO A 80 -4.75 -12.73 0.55
C PRO A 80 -6.02 -12.73 -0.29
N LEU A 81 -7.08 -13.37 0.18
CA LEU A 81 -8.23 -13.76 -0.64
C LEU A 81 -9.00 -12.58 -1.26
N ASP A 82 -9.00 -11.45 -0.59
CA ASP A 82 -9.69 -10.23 -1.03
C ASP A 82 -8.72 -9.11 -1.44
N ARG A 83 -7.50 -9.46 -1.85
CA ARG A 83 -6.45 -8.50 -2.24
C ARG A 83 -5.99 -8.73 -3.68
N ALA A 84 -5.92 -7.66 -4.48
CA ALA A 84 -5.32 -7.74 -5.82
C ALA A 84 -3.88 -8.25 -5.73
N GLY A 85 -3.53 -9.25 -6.54
CA GLY A 85 -2.22 -9.90 -6.48
C GLY A 85 -2.00 -10.82 -5.27
N GLY A 86 -3.02 -10.98 -4.39
CA GLY A 86 -2.96 -11.90 -3.25
C GLY A 86 -2.09 -11.43 -2.08
N TYR A 87 -1.88 -10.12 -1.87
CA TYR A 87 -1.15 -9.62 -0.70
C TYR A 87 -1.59 -8.22 -0.28
N ALA A 88 -1.44 -7.91 1.01
CA ALA A 88 -1.66 -6.58 1.58
C ALA A 88 -0.37 -6.05 2.21
N ILE A 89 0.14 -4.91 1.73
CA ILE A 89 1.39 -4.32 2.23
C ILE A 89 1.29 -3.86 3.68
N GLN A 90 0.10 -3.52 4.15
CA GLN A 90 -0.16 -3.08 5.53
C GLN A 90 -0.45 -4.24 6.50
N GLY A 91 -0.55 -5.48 6.01
CA GLY A 91 -0.80 -6.68 6.78
C GLY A 91 0.39 -7.64 6.77
N GLY A 92 0.13 -8.93 6.98
CA GLY A 92 1.13 -9.99 6.90
C GLY A 92 1.83 -10.09 5.54
N GLY A 93 1.18 -9.62 4.47
CA GLY A 93 1.80 -9.52 3.13
C GLY A 93 2.95 -8.52 3.05
N GLY A 94 3.05 -7.58 3.99
CA GLY A 94 4.19 -6.66 4.09
C GLY A 94 5.51 -7.38 4.33
N ASP A 95 5.50 -8.48 5.06
CA ASP A 95 6.68 -9.31 5.33
C ASP A 95 7.23 -10.01 4.06
N LEU A 96 6.43 -10.10 3.02
CA LEU A 96 6.82 -10.66 1.73
C LEU A 96 7.45 -9.61 0.80
N VAL A 97 7.35 -8.32 1.13
CA VAL A 97 7.87 -7.21 0.34
C VAL A 97 9.31 -6.90 0.73
N GLU A 98 10.21 -6.84 -0.27
CA GLU A 98 11.60 -6.42 -0.08
C GLU A 98 11.75 -4.90 -0.17
N ALA A 99 11.10 -4.28 -1.17
CA ALA A 99 11.20 -2.85 -1.42
C ALA A 99 10.02 -2.31 -2.24
N VAL A 100 9.74 -1.02 -2.05
CA VAL A 100 8.79 -0.27 -2.87
C VAL A 100 9.53 0.88 -3.55
N GLY A 101 9.46 0.93 -4.88
CA GLY A 101 9.92 2.05 -5.69
C GLY A 101 8.73 2.90 -6.12
N GLY A 102 8.65 4.12 -5.59
CA GLY A 102 7.51 5.01 -5.74
C GLY A 102 6.79 5.24 -4.42
N ARG A 103 5.49 5.47 -4.47
CA ARG A 103 4.69 5.80 -3.28
C ARG A 103 4.04 4.56 -2.68
N VAL A 104 4.18 4.40 -1.37
CA VAL A 104 3.57 3.28 -0.62
C VAL A 104 2.05 3.41 -0.58
N ASP A 105 1.52 4.63 -0.47
CA ASP A 105 0.08 4.90 -0.47
C ASP A 105 -0.60 4.50 -1.79
N THR A 106 0.10 4.56 -2.95
CA THR A 106 -0.35 3.94 -4.20
C THR A 106 -0.56 2.43 -4.04
N VAL A 107 0.37 1.75 -3.36
CA VAL A 107 0.27 0.29 -3.14
C VAL A 107 -0.84 -0.05 -2.14
N ILE A 108 -1.09 0.82 -1.17
CA ILE A 108 -2.19 0.69 -0.20
C ILE A 108 -3.55 0.81 -0.87
N GLY A 109 -3.66 1.66 -1.91
CA GLY A 109 -4.89 1.81 -2.69
C GLY A 109 -5.40 3.24 -2.90
N LEU A 110 -4.67 4.26 -2.42
CA LEU A 110 -4.98 5.66 -2.67
C LEU A 110 -3.71 6.51 -2.62
N ASP A 111 -3.24 7.00 -3.76
CA ASP A 111 -2.22 8.04 -3.78
C ASP A 111 -2.83 9.36 -3.28
N VAL A 112 -2.51 9.69 -2.03
CA VAL A 112 -3.09 10.87 -1.35
C VAL A 112 -2.69 12.16 -2.07
N ARG A 113 -1.46 12.25 -2.57
CA ARG A 113 -0.99 13.45 -3.28
C ARG A 113 -1.77 13.65 -4.58
N LEU A 114 -1.94 12.58 -5.36
CA LEU A 114 -2.75 12.62 -6.58
C LEU A 114 -4.21 12.97 -6.26
N ALA A 115 -4.79 12.35 -5.23
CA ALA A 115 -6.16 12.62 -4.82
C ALA A 115 -6.37 14.10 -4.46
N LEU A 116 -5.46 14.71 -3.71
CA LEU A 116 -5.52 16.13 -3.35
C LEU A 116 -5.40 17.02 -4.59
N GLN A 117 -4.50 16.70 -5.52
CA GLN A 117 -4.37 17.43 -6.78
C GLN A 117 -5.67 17.39 -7.58
N LEU A 118 -6.26 16.19 -7.74
CA LEU A 118 -7.51 16.05 -8.51
C LEU A 118 -8.70 16.75 -7.83
N LEU A 119 -8.75 16.79 -6.50
CA LEU A 119 -9.75 17.56 -5.77
C LEU A 119 -9.61 19.06 -6.06
N THR A 120 -8.38 19.56 -6.09
CA THR A 120 -8.12 20.96 -6.46
C THR A 120 -8.50 21.24 -7.90
N ASP A 121 -8.20 20.31 -8.82
CA ASP A 121 -8.52 20.43 -10.25
C ASP A 121 -10.03 20.52 -10.51
N VAL A 122 -10.87 19.87 -9.69
CA VAL A 122 -12.33 20.00 -9.76
C VAL A 122 -12.87 21.20 -8.94
N GLY A 123 -11.98 22.07 -8.45
CA GLY A 123 -12.35 23.30 -7.75
C GLY A 123 -12.74 23.09 -6.28
N TYR A 124 -12.30 21.98 -5.65
CA TYR A 124 -12.38 21.83 -4.19
C TYR A 124 -11.34 22.75 -3.54
N PRO A 125 -11.68 23.50 -2.47
CA PRO A 125 -10.66 24.27 -1.75
C PRO A 125 -9.58 23.35 -1.23
N ASP A 126 -8.32 23.80 -1.25
CA ASP A 126 -7.17 23.00 -0.80
C ASP A 126 -7.46 22.41 0.60
N PRO A 127 -7.59 21.09 0.72
CA PRO A 127 -7.92 20.46 1.99
C PRO A 127 -6.74 20.37 2.95
N LEU A 128 -5.53 20.73 2.52
CA LEU A 128 -4.36 20.73 3.38
C LEU A 128 -4.25 22.04 4.14
N PRO A 129 -4.07 21.99 5.47
CA PRO A 129 -3.71 23.17 6.22
C PRO A 129 -2.40 23.73 5.63
N ARG A 130 -2.37 25.05 5.40
CA ARG A 130 -1.14 25.71 4.93
C ARG A 130 -0.04 25.48 5.98
N PRO A 131 1.22 25.45 5.59
CA PRO A 131 2.34 25.30 6.54
C PRO A 131 2.28 26.26 7.74
N SER A 132 1.66 27.43 7.55
CA SER A 132 1.36 28.40 8.63
C SER A 132 0.33 27.92 9.65
N ASP A 133 -0.52 26.95 9.30
CA ASP A 133 -1.62 26.48 10.12
C ASP A 133 -1.27 25.20 10.89
N VAL A 134 -0.11 24.60 10.59
CA VAL A 134 0.39 23.40 11.27
C VAL A 134 1.34 23.81 12.39
N SER A 135 0.83 23.88 13.61
CA SER A 135 1.69 23.88 14.79
C SER A 135 2.40 22.53 14.88
N LEU A 136 3.67 22.51 14.47
CA LEU A 136 4.52 21.32 14.56
C LEU A 136 4.81 21.00 16.03
N THR A 137 3.85 20.35 16.68
CA THR A 137 4.15 19.63 17.91
C THR A 137 4.99 18.42 17.51
N GLN A 138 6.30 18.53 17.67
CA GLN A 138 7.22 17.43 17.39
C GLN A 138 6.76 16.18 18.17
N PRO A 139 6.62 15.01 17.53
CA PRO A 139 6.37 13.79 18.28
C PRO A 139 7.52 13.57 19.25
N ARG A 140 7.21 13.46 20.53
CA ARG A 140 8.21 13.08 21.55
C ARG A 140 8.74 11.71 21.20
N VAL A 141 9.92 11.65 20.61
CA VAL A 141 10.67 10.41 20.44
C VAL A 141 10.97 9.89 21.84
N ARG A 142 10.30 8.82 22.26
CA ARG A 142 10.67 8.11 23.50
C ARG A 142 12.06 7.54 23.27
N ARG A 143 13.03 8.00 24.07
CA ARG A 143 14.36 7.40 24.14
C ARG A 143 14.21 5.92 24.49
N PRO A 144 14.95 5.00 23.85
CA PRO A 144 14.97 3.61 24.24
C PRO A 144 15.43 3.51 25.71
N LEU A 145 14.73 2.69 26.50
CA LEU A 145 15.10 2.40 27.88
C LEU A 145 16.49 1.74 27.87
N THR A 146 17.41 2.34 28.60
CA THR A 146 18.75 1.78 28.86
C THR A 146 18.57 0.41 29.52
N PRO A 147 19.25 -0.66 29.06
CA PRO A 147 19.14 -1.96 29.69
C PRO A 147 19.71 -1.88 31.12
N MET A 148 18.90 -2.32 32.09
CA MET A 148 19.32 -2.45 33.49
C MET A 148 20.51 -3.42 33.58
N ARG A 149 21.61 -2.90 34.13
CA ARG A 149 22.82 -3.68 34.47
C ARG A 149 22.43 -4.74 35.48
N ALA A 150 22.70 -6.02 35.18
CA ALA A 150 22.51 -7.10 36.11
C ALA A 150 23.43 -6.94 37.34
N PRO A 151 22.95 -7.27 38.57
CA PRO A 151 23.81 -7.22 39.77
C PRO A 151 24.89 -8.29 39.70
N SER A 152 26.13 -7.87 39.97
CA SER A 152 27.30 -8.76 40.14
C SER A 152 27.05 -9.69 41.31
N ARG A 153 27.16 -10.99 41.11
CA ARG A 153 27.25 -11.96 42.21
C ARG A 153 28.66 -11.87 42.85
N VAL A 154 28.67 -11.64 44.14
CA VAL A 154 29.80 -11.90 45.03
C VAL A 154 29.72 -13.34 45.46
#